data_f057892000100d1f193ac2ffd731df26
#
_entry.id   f057892000100d1f193ac2ffd731df26
#
_cell.length_a   1.000
_cell.length_b   1.000
_cell.length_c   1.000
_cell.angle_alpha   90.00
_cell.angle_beta   90.00
_cell.angle_gamma   90.00
#
_symmetry.space_group_name_H-M   'P 1'
#
loop_
_entity.id
_entity.type
_entity.pdbx_description
1 polymer ?
#
loop_
_entity_poly.entity_id
_entity_poly.type
_entity_poly.pdbx_seq_one_letter_code
_entity_poly.pdbx_strand_id
1 'polypeptide(L)'
;MSINSLQNLRFLVRYYLTEGGLKLPPEDRRELTPETVLEAKELYLSFIAGFNSWLRSQNISPINPVSLTGSSIYAPKDRENKERQNVTYGDIDYLVSFPTEYTTGDLTSRRKQESESVKKYTELLEKYIQIKRPNQLDVEKTLRSNVLMVIIRIPAGGFVQVDTVVTHPPYEEWMKGRYTPQRGVKGYVTGNLYKALGDYFTLTIGTEGVLARYKDKERVSSKVRKDVTIKSVSTNFKNFLMDIAEYMTGGDFTPDPLLLQHPGMDPENVSVSSLALGIAGLAKTLEERGILSSSEMLSKIYESFIVGLEENVGKKVTKDITQSQHDKLMKINQEQSKIVKDIFTGV
;
A
#
# COMPACT_ATOMS: atom_id res chain seq x y z
N MET A 1 -15.83 34.84 0.54
CA MET A 1 -14.37 34.72 0.55
C MET A 1 -13.84 35.33 -0.74
N SER A 2 -12.85 36.23 -0.66
CA SER A 2 -12.32 36.89 -1.84
C SER A 2 -11.42 35.93 -2.64
N ILE A 3 -11.30 36.18 -3.95
CA ILE A 3 -10.43 35.43 -4.88
C ILE A 3 -8.98 35.33 -4.36
N ASN A 4 -8.54 36.34 -3.61
CA ASN A 4 -7.21 36.37 -2.98
C ASN A 4 -7.02 35.32 -1.88
N SER A 5 -8.06 34.89 -1.16
CA SER A 5 -7.95 33.88 -0.12
C SER A 5 -7.76 32.46 -0.72
N LEU A 6 -8.37 32.19 -1.89
CA LEU A 6 -8.20 30.94 -2.62
C LEU A 6 -6.83 30.84 -3.32
N GLN A 7 -6.32 31.96 -3.83
CA GLN A 7 -4.96 32.00 -4.39
C GLN A 7 -3.90 31.88 -3.30
N ASN A 8 -4.12 32.46 -2.13
CA ASN A 8 -3.24 32.30 -0.97
C ASN A 8 -3.27 30.87 -0.42
N LEU A 9 -4.44 30.20 -0.41
CA LEU A 9 -4.52 28.79 -0.02
C LEU A 9 -3.78 27.89 -1.01
N ARG A 10 -3.91 28.13 -2.33
CA ARG A 10 -3.13 27.42 -3.37
C ARG A 10 -1.63 27.65 -3.28
N PHE A 11 -1.22 28.86 -2.89
CA PHE A 11 0.20 29.19 -2.70
C PHE A 11 0.75 28.52 -1.43
N LEU A 12 0.01 28.56 -0.32
CA LEU A 12 0.35 27.88 0.93
C LEU A 12 0.42 26.35 0.72
N VAL A 13 -0.55 25.76 0.03
CA VAL A 13 -0.58 24.35 -0.32
C VAL A 13 0.66 23.92 -1.12
N ARG A 14 1.11 24.72 -2.10
CA ARG A 14 2.34 24.47 -2.87
C ARG A 14 3.63 24.65 -2.06
N TYR A 15 3.65 25.59 -1.13
CA TYR A 15 4.86 25.92 -0.34
C TYR A 15 5.18 24.86 0.73
N TYR A 16 4.15 24.15 1.22
CA TYR A 16 4.29 23.12 2.27
C TYR A 16 4.43 21.69 1.75
N LEU A 17 4.58 21.50 0.44
CA LEU A 17 4.90 20.21 -0.18
C LEU A 17 6.35 19.82 0.04
N THR A 18 6.69 19.42 1.24
CA THR A 18 7.93 18.70 1.49
C THR A 18 7.62 17.25 1.78
N GLU A 19 8.29 16.39 1.06
CA GLU A 19 8.39 14.93 1.17
C GLU A 19 7.46 14.26 2.21
N GLY A 20 6.33 13.72 1.78
CA GLY A 20 5.51 12.83 2.62
C GLY A 20 4.09 13.28 2.93
N GLY A 21 3.47 14.10 2.10
CA GLY A 21 2.08 14.51 2.20
C GLY A 21 1.89 16.01 2.33
N LEU A 22 0.73 16.46 1.91
CA LEU A 22 0.31 17.85 2.06
C LEU A 22 0.26 18.21 3.55
N LYS A 23 1.09 19.15 3.97
CA LYS A 23 1.01 19.67 5.34
C LYS A 23 0.03 20.83 5.35
N LEU A 24 -1.25 20.52 5.55
CA LEU A 24 -2.18 21.58 5.96
C LEU A 24 -1.66 22.25 7.23
N PRO A 25 -1.78 23.60 7.36
CA PRO A 25 -1.49 24.28 8.60
C PRO A 25 -2.24 23.61 9.76
N PRO A 26 -1.63 23.44 10.93
CA PRO A 26 -2.26 22.73 12.07
C PRO A 26 -3.66 23.28 12.40
N GLU A 27 -3.85 24.59 12.29
CA GLU A 27 -5.11 25.28 12.54
C GLU A 27 -6.22 24.93 11.52
N ASP A 28 -5.86 24.50 10.32
CA ASP A 28 -6.78 24.11 9.27
C ASP A 28 -7.10 22.59 9.28
N ARG A 29 -6.34 21.82 10.06
CA ARG A 29 -6.53 20.37 10.11
C ARG A 29 -7.66 19.99 11.04
N ARG A 30 -8.52 19.12 10.54
CA ARG A 30 -9.45 18.41 11.41
C ARG A 30 -8.77 17.17 11.99
N GLU A 31 -8.95 16.94 13.29
CA GLU A 31 -8.52 15.70 13.93
C GLU A 31 -9.27 14.51 13.31
N LEU A 32 -8.51 13.47 12.96
CA LEU A 32 -9.05 12.28 12.32
C LEU A 32 -9.51 11.25 13.35
N THR A 33 -10.65 11.54 14.02
CA THR A 33 -11.38 10.57 14.82
C THR A 33 -12.09 9.55 13.92
N PRO A 34 -12.57 8.39 14.44
CA PRO A 34 -13.38 7.45 13.66
C PRO A 34 -14.56 8.13 12.94
N GLU A 35 -15.24 9.05 13.61
CA GLU A 35 -16.36 9.81 13.04
C GLU A 35 -15.93 10.70 11.89
N THR A 36 -14.84 11.47 12.08
CA THR A 36 -14.30 12.34 11.02
C THR A 36 -13.84 11.55 9.80
N VAL A 37 -13.22 10.37 10.00
CA VAL A 37 -12.82 9.48 8.90
C VAL A 37 -14.04 9.02 8.10
N LEU A 38 -15.12 8.65 8.77
CA LEU A 38 -16.34 8.20 8.08
C LEU A 38 -17.05 9.34 7.37
N GLU A 39 -17.14 10.53 7.98
CA GLU A 39 -17.68 11.73 7.33
C GLU A 39 -16.87 12.07 6.07
N ALA A 40 -15.54 12.08 6.18
CA ALA A 40 -14.66 12.34 5.03
C ALA A 40 -14.80 11.28 3.93
N LYS A 41 -14.95 10.01 4.30
CA LYS A 41 -15.22 8.91 3.36
C LYS A 41 -16.51 9.16 2.56
N GLU A 42 -17.60 9.51 3.22
CA GLU A 42 -18.88 9.77 2.53
C GLU A 42 -18.76 10.97 1.57
N LEU A 43 -18.11 12.05 1.99
CA LEU A 43 -17.84 13.21 1.13
C LEU A 43 -16.95 12.84 -0.07
N TYR A 44 -15.91 12.04 0.17
CA TYR A 44 -15.04 11.54 -0.88
C TYR A 44 -15.79 10.66 -1.89
N LEU A 45 -16.62 9.73 -1.42
CA LEU A 45 -17.44 8.87 -2.28
C LEU A 45 -18.44 9.69 -3.10
N SER A 46 -19.08 10.70 -2.51
CA SER A 46 -19.94 11.63 -3.22
C SER A 46 -19.20 12.38 -4.33
N PHE A 47 -17.97 12.83 -4.05
CA PHE A 47 -17.11 13.45 -5.04
C PHE A 47 -16.76 12.48 -6.19
N ILE A 48 -16.35 11.26 -5.88
CA ILE A 48 -16.06 10.22 -6.89
C ILE A 48 -17.31 9.89 -7.73
N ALA A 49 -18.47 9.80 -7.11
CA ALA A 49 -19.74 9.59 -7.83
C ALA A 49 -20.05 10.72 -8.83
N GLY A 50 -19.83 11.97 -8.43
CA GLY A 50 -19.94 13.14 -9.29
C GLY A 50 -18.95 13.13 -10.45
N PHE A 51 -17.69 12.79 -10.17
CA PHE A 51 -16.64 12.62 -11.18
C PHE A 51 -17.00 11.51 -12.17
N ASN A 52 -17.45 10.36 -11.69
CA ASN A 52 -17.88 9.23 -12.52
C ASN A 52 -19.07 9.59 -13.42
N SER A 53 -20.03 10.38 -12.91
CA SER A 53 -21.15 10.87 -13.72
C SER A 53 -20.67 11.79 -14.84
N TRP A 54 -19.71 12.67 -14.55
CA TRP A 54 -19.08 13.51 -15.55
C TRP A 54 -18.28 12.71 -16.58
N LEU A 55 -17.50 11.71 -16.17
CA LEU A 55 -16.77 10.81 -17.08
C LEU A 55 -17.73 10.11 -18.06
N ARG A 56 -18.84 9.56 -17.56
CA ARG A 56 -19.87 8.93 -18.41
C ARG A 56 -20.46 9.90 -19.43
N SER A 57 -20.67 11.17 -19.05
CA SER A 57 -21.15 12.20 -19.98
C SER A 57 -20.15 12.53 -21.09
N GLN A 58 -18.88 12.17 -20.90
CA GLN A 58 -17.80 12.29 -21.91
C GLN A 58 -17.50 10.97 -22.63
N ASN A 59 -18.34 9.92 -22.44
CA ASN A 59 -18.12 8.56 -22.94
C ASN A 59 -16.77 7.95 -22.47
N ILE A 60 -16.36 8.28 -21.24
CA ILE A 60 -15.14 7.75 -20.60
C ILE A 60 -15.56 6.77 -19.50
N SER A 61 -14.86 5.65 -19.40
CA SER A 61 -15.07 4.63 -18.36
C SER A 61 -14.92 5.24 -16.96
N PRO A 62 -15.84 4.94 -16.01
CA PRO A 62 -15.74 5.43 -14.63
C PRO A 62 -14.60 4.75 -13.88
N ILE A 63 -14.07 5.42 -12.86
CA ILE A 63 -13.16 4.81 -11.88
C ILE A 63 -13.97 4.02 -10.84
N ASN A 64 -13.36 3.00 -10.24
CA ASN A 64 -14.02 2.15 -9.24
C ASN A 64 -13.47 2.47 -7.84
N PRO A 65 -14.24 3.09 -6.92
CA PRO A 65 -13.86 3.19 -5.51
C PRO A 65 -13.94 1.80 -4.86
N VAL A 66 -12.82 1.30 -4.34
CA VAL A 66 -12.73 -0.07 -3.80
C VAL A 66 -13.02 -0.09 -2.31
N SER A 67 -12.15 0.51 -1.47
CA SER A 67 -12.31 0.51 -0.01
C SER A 67 -11.41 1.52 0.69
N LEU A 68 -11.74 1.84 1.94
CA LEU A 68 -10.74 2.35 2.88
C LEU A 68 -9.58 1.36 2.99
N THR A 69 -8.38 1.88 3.18
CA THR A 69 -7.16 1.09 3.35
C THR A 69 -6.24 1.78 4.37
N GLY A 70 -5.01 1.29 4.55
CA GLY A 70 -4.18 1.83 5.62
C GLY A 70 -4.81 1.67 7.00
N SER A 71 -4.43 2.52 7.95
CA SER A 71 -4.97 2.47 9.32
C SER A 71 -6.45 2.87 9.38
N SER A 72 -6.93 3.66 8.45
CA SER A 72 -8.31 4.18 8.41
C SER A 72 -9.37 3.10 8.15
N ILE A 73 -8.98 1.91 7.67
CA ILE A 73 -9.89 0.75 7.51
C ILE A 73 -10.58 0.34 8.80
N TYR A 74 -9.99 0.66 9.96
CA TYR A 74 -10.53 0.31 11.26
C TYR A 74 -11.55 1.32 11.81
N ALA A 75 -11.71 2.48 11.18
CA ALA A 75 -12.61 3.54 11.66
C ALA A 75 -14.08 3.10 11.87
N PRO A 76 -14.70 2.27 11.01
CA PRO A 76 -16.06 1.80 11.26
C PRO A 76 -16.18 1.01 12.56
N LYS A 77 -15.26 0.06 12.80
CA LYS A 77 -15.24 -0.78 14.02
C LYS A 77 -14.86 0.03 15.27
N ASP A 78 -13.96 1.02 15.12
CA ASP A 78 -13.52 1.86 16.24
C ASP A 78 -14.62 2.84 16.65
N ARG A 79 -15.45 3.34 15.73
CA ARG A 79 -16.63 4.17 16.06
C ARG A 79 -17.66 3.41 16.92
N GLU A 80 -17.86 2.14 16.67
CA GLU A 80 -18.81 1.29 17.41
C GLU A 80 -18.28 0.87 18.79
N ASN A 81 -16.97 0.91 18.98
CA ASN A 81 -16.32 0.53 20.24
C ASN A 81 -16.11 1.74 21.16
N LYS A 82 -16.85 1.80 22.27
CA LYS A 82 -16.81 2.90 23.24
C LYS A 82 -15.41 3.25 23.76
N GLU A 83 -14.53 2.25 23.90
CA GLU A 83 -13.15 2.45 24.38
C GLU A 83 -12.24 3.05 23.29
N ARG A 84 -12.67 3.01 22.04
CA ARG A 84 -11.87 3.39 20.87
C ARG A 84 -12.43 4.57 20.08
N GLN A 85 -13.54 5.14 20.48
CA GLN A 85 -14.16 6.30 19.80
C GLN A 85 -13.23 7.52 19.73
N ASN A 86 -12.28 7.63 20.66
CA ASN A 86 -11.31 8.73 20.72
C ASN A 86 -9.94 8.37 20.10
N VAL A 87 -9.82 7.23 19.40
CA VAL A 87 -8.59 6.92 18.66
C VAL A 87 -8.44 7.90 17.51
N THR A 88 -7.21 8.35 17.27
CA THR A 88 -6.90 9.24 16.15
C THR A 88 -6.09 8.52 15.08
N TYR A 89 -6.33 8.88 13.83
CA TYR A 89 -5.64 8.38 12.63
C TYR A 89 -4.65 9.43 12.12
N GLY A 90 -3.62 9.00 11.42
CA GLY A 90 -2.63 9.92 10.84
C GLY A 90 -3.09 10.50 9.50
N ASP A 91 -3.77 9.67 8.71
CA ASP A 91 -4.21 9.91 7.34
C ASP A 91 -5.44 9.06 7.00
N ILE A 92 -6.07 9.39 5.88
CA ILE A 92 -7.16 8.60 5.31
C ILE A 92 -6.67 8.07 3.97
N ASP A 93 -6.46 6.76 3.87
CA ASP A 93 -6.12 6.11 2.62
C ASP A 93 -7.39 5.49 2.01
N TYR A 94 -7.62 5.72 0.72
CA TYR A 94 -8.72 5.11 -0.03
C TYR A 94 -8.22 4.47 -1.32
N LEU A 95 -8.46 3.16 -1.48
CA LEU A 95 -8.10 2.43 -2.68
C LEU A 95 -9.11 2.68 -3.80
N VAL A 96 -8.61 3.11 -4.96
CA VAL A 96 -9.41 3.37 -6.15
C VAL A 96 -8.79 2.68 -7.36
N SER A 97 -9.61 1.96 -8.11
CA SER A 97 -9.17 1.27 -9.33
C SER A 97 -9.46 2.12 -10.56
N PHE A 98 -8.39 2.35 -11.34
CA PHE A 98 -8.49 3.07 -12.60
C PHE A 98 -8.62 2.09 -13.76
N PRO A 99 -9.63 2.28 -14.64
CA PRO A 99 -9.78 1.46 -15.82
C PRO A 99 -8.53 1.50 -16.68
N THR A 100 -8.09 0.33 -17.15
CA THR A 100 -6.94 0.18 -18.04
C THR A 100 -7.30 -0.81 -19.14
N GLU A 101 -7.13 -0.40 -20.37
CA GLU A 101 -7.31 -1.27 -21.54
C GLU A 101 -5.99 -1.98 -21.80
N TYR A 102 -5.94 -3.27 -21.50
CA TYR A 102 -4.78 -4.12 -21.75
C TYR A 102 -4.84 -4.67 -23.18
N THR A 103 -3.95 -4.19 -24.04
CA THR A 103 -3.85 -4.64 -25.43
C THR A 103 -2.86 -5.76 -25.63
N THR A 104 -1.99 -6.02 -24.63
CA THR A 104 -0.93 -7.04 -24.70
C THR A 104 -0.84 -7.82 -23.40
N GLY A 105 -0.30 -9.05 -23.49
CA GLY A 105 -0.08 -9.91 -22.31
C GLY A 105 1.21 -9.65 -21.56
N ASP A 106 2.18 -8.90 -22.15
CA ASP A 106 3.47 -8.69 -21.52
C ASP A 106 3.40 -7.60 -20.43
N LEU A 107 4.10 -7.83 -19.33
CA LEU A 107 4.06 -6.97 -18.14
C LEU A 107 4.65 -5.58 -18.38
N THR A 108 5.62 -5.44 -19.27
CA THR A 108 6.25 -4.13 -19.56
C THR A 108 5.26 -3.22 -20.27
N SER A 109 4.55 -3.76 -21.27
CA SER A 109 3.49 -3.05 -21.97
C SER A 109 2.30 -2.74 -21.05
N ARG A 110 1.92 -3.67 -20.17
CA ARG A 110 0.88 -3.44 -19.17
C ARG A 110 1.22 -2.26 -18.26
N ARG A 111 2.42 -2.21 -17.71
CA ARG A 111 2.88 -1.10 -16.85
C ARG A 111 2.86 0.25 -17.55
N LYS A 112 3.19 0.26 -18.83
CA LYS A 112 3.08 1.49 -19.64
C LYS A 112 1.63 1.93 -19.74
N GLN A 113 0.71 1.00 -20.07
CA GLN A 113 -0.72 1.27 -20.16
C GLN A 113 -1.32 1.73 -18.84
N GLU A 114 -0.91 1.13 -17.70
CA GLU A 114 -1.29 1.56 -16.35
C GLU A 114 -0.80 2.98 -16.06
N SER A 115 0.45 3.29 -16.37
CA SER A 115 1.01 4.64 -16.19
C SER A 115 0.28 5.68 -17.06
N GLU A 116 -0.07 5.33 -18.30
CA GLU A 116 -0.86 6.18 -19.19
C GLU A 116 -2.29 6.37 -18.65
N SER A 117 -2.91 5.32 -18.11
CA SER A 117 -4.20 5.40 -17.43
C SER A 117 -4.14 6.34 -16.22
N VAL A 118 -3.16 6.19 -15.33
CA VAL A 118 -2.99 7.08 -14.17
C VAL A 118 -2.85 8.52 -14.61
N LYS A 119 -2.02 8.80 -15.63
CA LYS A 119 -1.85 10.15 -16.16
C LYS A 119 -3.18 10.70 -16.71
N LYS A 120 -3.87 9.93 -17.56
CA LYS A 120 -5.15 10.32 -18.16
C LYS A 120 -6.19 10.67 -17.10
N TYR A 121 -6.43 9.77 -16.13
CA TYR A 121 -7.45 10.00 -15.11
C TYR A 121 -7.09 11.11 -14.14
N THR A 122 -5.81 11.34 -13.88
CA THR A 122 -5.35 12.50 -13.09
C THR A 122 -5.68 13.81 -13.80
N GLU A 123 -5.35 13.93 -15.07
CA GLU A 123 -5.67 15.13 -15.89
C GLU A 123 -7.19 15.37 -15.98
N LEU A 124 -7.98 14.29 -16.13
CA LEU A 124 -9.44 14.38 -16.14
C LEU A 124 -10.00 14.83 -14.79
N LEU A 125 -9.43 14.34 -13.69
CA LEU A 125 -9.83 14.73 -12.34
C LEU A 125 -9.53 16.21 -12.07
N GLU A 126 -8.35 16.69 -12.44
CA GLU A 126 -7.98 18.11 -12.36
C GLU A 126 -8.95 18.99 -13.18
N LYS A 127 -9.27 18.56 -14.40
CA LYS A 127 -10.25 19.25 -15.26
C LYS A 127 -11.64 19.27 -14.63
N TYR A 128 -12.10 18.15 -14.09
CA TYR A 128 -13.40 18.06 -13.41
C TYR A 128 -13.49 19.04 -12.23
N ILE A 129 -12.45 19.09 -11.39
CA ILE A 129 -12.38 20.01 -10.24
C ILE A 129 -12.45 21.46 -10.71
N GLN A 130 -11.73 21.81 -11.77
CA GLN A 130 -11.77 23.18 -12.34
C GLN A 130 -13.15 23.57 -12.85
N ILE A 131 -13.87 22.63 -13.51
CA ILE A 131 -15.19 22.89 -14.09
C ILE A 131 -16.25 23.03 -12.99
N LYS A 132 -16.27 22.10 -12.06
CA LYS A 132 -17.28 22.05 -11.01
C LYS A 132 -17.02 23.02 -9.87
N ARG A 133 -15.78 23.57 -9.80
CA ARG A 133 -15.34 24.48 -8.72
C ARG A 133 -15.92 24.06 -7.37
N PRO A 134 -15.74 22.80 -6.93
CA PRO A 134 -16.13 22.49 -5.58
C PRO A 134 -15.29 23.39 -4.67
N ASN A 135 -15.93 24.34 -4.00
CA ASN A 135 -15.29 25.26 -3.04
C ASN A 135 -14.63 24.50 -1.88
N GLN A 136 -14.50 23.20 -1.98
CA GLN A 136 -14.26 22.29 -0.87
C GLN A 136 -13.17 21.26 -1.14
N LEU A 137 -12.70 21.13 -2.38
CA LEU A 137 -11.76 20.08 -2.76
C LEU A 137 -10.55 20.66 -3.50
N ASP A 138 -9.36 20.24 -3.13
CA ASP A 138 -8.14 20.44 -3.91
C ASP A 138 -7.50 19.08 -4.17
N VAL A 139 -6.92 18.89 -5.35
CA VAL A 139 -6.30 17.63 -5.75
C VAL A 139 -4.85 17.88 -6.11
N GLU A 140 -3.98 17.14 -5.49
CA GLU A 140 -2.58 17.19 -5.79
C GLU A 140 -2.01 15.80 -6.08
N LYS A 141 -1.15 15.72 -7.08
CA LYS A 141 -0.45 14.50 -7.47
C LYS A 141 0.92 14.46 -6.83
N THR A 142 1.23 13.39 -6.08
CA THR A 142 2.60 13.14 -5.67
C THR A 142 3.40 12.53 -6.83
N LEU A 143 4.52 13.14 -7.18
CA LEU A 143 5.36 12.79 -8.33
C LEU A 143 6.06 11.41 -8.24
N ARG A 144 5.93 10.67 -7.13
CA ARG A 144 6.70 9.44 -6.90
C ARG A 144 5.88 8.18 -6.63
N SER A 145 4.57 8.25 -6.63
CA SER A 145 3.72 7.12 -6.28
C SER A 145 2.38 7.15 -7.02
N ASN A 146 1.70 6.02 -7.08
CA ASN A 146 0.32 5.92 -7.55
C ASN A 146 -0.66 6.44 -6.47
N VAL A 147 -0.32 7.55 -5.81
CA VAL A 147 -1.15 8.17 -4.80
C VAL A 147 -1.51 9.58 -5.24
N LEU A 148 -2.80 9.88 -5.27
CA LEU A 148 -3.37 11.19 -5.52
C LEU A 148 -3.90 11.73 -4.19
N MET A 149 -3.48 12.93 -3.78
CA MET A 149 -3.99 13.57 -2.58
C MET A 149 -5.22 14.40 -2.90
N VAL A 150 -6.30 14.16 -2.19
CA VAL A 150 -7.55 14.93 -2.26
C VAL A 150 -7.81 15.59 -0.93
N ILE A 151 -7.91 16.93 -0.92
CA ILE A 151 -8.25 17.68 0.29
C ILE A 151 -9.75 17.92 0.32
N ILE A 152 -10.37 17.52 1.41
CA ILE A 152 -11.81 17.63 1.62
C ILE A 152 -12.08 18.57 2.79
N ARG A 153 -12.96 19.55 2.57
CA ARG A 153 -13.49 20.39 3.63
C ARG A 153 -14.61 19.66 4.38
N ILE A 154 -14.45 19.54 5.68
CA ILE A 154 -15.50 18.97 6.54
C ILE A 154 -16.55 20.04 6.88
N PRO A 155 -17.86 19.75 6.78
CA PRO A 155 -18.92 20.70 7.10
C PRO A 155 -18.82 21.29 8.51
N ALA A 156 -18.44 20.50 9.48
CA ALA A 156 -18.21 20.92 10.86
C ALA A 156 -16.95 21.83 11.06
N GLY A 157 -16.23 22.14 9.98
CA GLY A 157 -15.05 23.00 9.95
C GLY A 157 -13.74 22.21 9.79
N GLY A 158 -12.73 22.88 9.20
CA GLY A 158 -11.42 22.31 8.92
C GLY A 158 -11.38 21.46 7.65
N PHE A 159 -10.19 20.92 7.37
CA PHE A 159 -9.91 20.11 6.19
C PHE A 159 -9.30 18.77 6.60
N VAL A 160 -9.54 17.76 5.78
CA VAL A 160 -8.89 16.46 5.87
C VAL A 160 -8.24 16.12 4.53
N GLN A 161 -7.17 15.35 4.58
CA GLN A 161 -6.52 14.78 3.41
C GLN A 161 -6.99 13.33 3.24
N VAL A 162 -7.39 12.98 2.01
CA VAL A 162 -7.65 11.61 1.58
C VAL A 162 -6.60 11.26 0.54
N ASP A 163 -5.78 10.28 0.86
CA ASP A 163 -4.79 9.72 -0.04
C ASP A 163 -5.45 8.65 -0.91
N THR A 164 -5.67 8.99 -2.18
CA THR A 164 -6.23 8.09 -3.17
C THR A 164 -5.12 7.16 -3.66
N VAL A 165 -5.10 5.94 -3.14
CA VAL A 165 -4.17 4.89 -3.58
C VAL A 165 -4.70 4.28 -4.87
N VAL A 166 -3.98 4.48 -5.97
CA VAL A 166 -4.43 4.02 -7.29
C VAL A 166 -4.00 2.58 -7.52
N THR A 167 -4.94 1.76 -7.96
CA THR A 167 -4.73 0.41 -8.47
C THR A 167 -5.39 0.22 -9.85
N HIS A 168 -5.32 -0.99 -10.37
CA HIS A 168 -5.94 -1.40 -11.63
C HIS A 168 -6.73 -2.70 -11.42
N PRO A 169 -7.75 -3.00 -12.25
CA PRO A 169 -8.66 -4.12 -12.01
C PRO A 169 -8.00 -5.46 -11.67
N PRO A 170 -6.90 -5.88 -12.31
CA PRO A 170 -6.27 -7.17 -11.98
C PRO A 170 -5.64 -7.24 -10.59
N TYR A 171 -5.42 -6.08 -9.93
CA TYR A 171 -4.68 -6.00 -8.66
C TYR A 171 -5.52 -5.47 -7.49
N GLU A 172 -6.82 -5.29 -7.64
CA GLU A 172 -7.69 -4.71 -6.59
C GLU A 172 -7.61 -5.52 -5.29
N GLU A 173 -7.81 -6.83 -5.35
CA GLU A 173 -7.76 -7.71 -4.17
C GLU A 173 -6.34 -7.79 -3.59
N TRP A 174 -5.33 -7.83 -4.44
CA TRP A 174 -3.94 -7.78 -3.99
C TRP A 174 -3.64 -6.49 -3.21
N MET A 175 -4.00 -5.35 -3.78
CA MET A 175 -3.75 -4.04 -3.18
C MET A 175 -4.55 -3.82 -1.90
N LYS A 176 -5.80 -4.30 -1.85
CA LYS A 176 -6.62 -4.27 -0.63
C LYS A 176 -5.90 -4.95 0.53
N GLY A 177 -5.39 -6.16 0.33
CA GLY A 177 -4.64 -6.89 1.34
C GLY A 177 -3.29 -6.23 1.66
N ARG A 178 -2.55 -5.86 0.62
CA ARG A 178 -1.19 -5.28 0.73
C ARG A 178 -1.15 -3.97 1.53
N TYR A 179 -2.20 -3.14 1.43
CA TYR A 179 -2.32 -1.86 2.13
C TYR A 179 -3.14 -1.93 3.42
N THR A 180 -3.60 -3.11 3.84
CA THR A 180 -4.25 -3.29 5.14
C THR A 180 -3.18 -3.64 6.18
N PRO A 181 -2.83 -2.74 7.12
CA PRO A 181 -1.86 -3.05 8.16
C PRO A 181 -2.51 -3.89 9.26
N GLN A 182 -1.71 -4.64 10.00
CA GLN A 182 -2.15 -5.19 11.27
C GLN A 182 -2.53 -4.04 12.24
N ARG A 183 -3.65 -4.18 12.94
CA ARG A 183 -4.07 -3.18 13.94
C ARG A 183 -2.96 -2.93 14.97
N GLY A 184 -2.62 -1.68 15.19
CA GLY A 184 -1.57 -1.26 16.14
C GLY A 184 -0.14 -1.45 15.64
N VAL A 185 0.06 -2.07 14.48
CA VAL A 185 1.36 -2.24 13.84
C VAL A 185 1.47 -1.32 12.62
N LYS A 186 2.62 -0.70 12.45
CA LYS A 186 2.85 0.15 11.26
C LYS A 186 3.03 -0.72 10.01
N GLY A 187 2.41 -0.32 8.90
CA GLY A 187 2.44 -1.06 7.64
C GLY A 187 3.83 -1.37 7.10
N TYR A 188 4.86 -0.57 7.45
CA TYR A 188 6.23 -0.87 7.06
C TYR A 188 6.79 -2.15 7.68
N VAL A 189 6.25 -2.62 8.83
CA VAL A 189 6.71 -3.86 9.47
C VAL A 189 6.40 -5.06 8.58
N THR A 190 5.13 -5.21 8.18
CA THR A 190 4.73 -6.25 7.22
C THR A 190 5.43 -6.05 5.87
N GLY A 191 5.59 -4.79 5.44
CA GLY A 191 6.31 -4.42 4.23
C GLY A 191 7.76 -4.91 4.20
N ASN A 192 8.47 -4.83 5.33
CA ASN A 192 9.83 -5.35 5.44
C ASN A 192 9.88 -6.88 5.40
N LEU A 193 8.89 -7.57 5.95
CA LEU A 193 8.85 -9.02 5.87
C LEU A 193 8.56 -9.50 4.44
N TYR A 194 7.67 -8.83 3.69
CA TYR A 194 7.50 -9.06 2.25
C TYR A 194 8.80 -8.80 1.47
N LYS A 195 9.50 -7.70 1.80
CA LYS A 195 10.77 -7.38 1.14
C LYS A 195 11.82 -8.46 1.42
N ALA A 196 11.98 -8.89 2.67
CA ALA A 196 12.94 -9.92 3.06
C ALA A 196 12.66 -11.26 2.35
N LEU A 197 11.40 -11.66 2.27
CA LEU A 197 10.98 -12.85 1.51
C LEU A 197 11.30 -12.68 0.01
N GLY A 198 10.97 -11.54 -0.57
CA GLY A 198 11.24 -11.26 -1.98
C GLY A 198 12.73 -11.23 -2.30
N ASP A 199 13.53 -10.59 -1.47
CA ASP A 199 14.99 -10.51 -1.63
C ASP A 199 15.63 -11.90 -1.59
N TYR A 200 15.17 -12.79 -0.70
CA TYR A 200 15.65 -14.16 -0.59
C TYR A 200 15.45 -14.96 -1.89
N PHE A 201 14.26 -14.87 -2.48
CA PHE A 201 13.91 -15.60 -3.71
C PHE A 201 14.20 -14.82 -5.01
N THR A 202 14.81 -13.64 -4.94
CA THR A 202 14.97 -12.74 -6.09
C THR A 202 13.63 -12.38 -6.74
N LEU A 203 12.58 -12.29 -5.93
CA LEU A 203 11.24 -11.87 -6.32
C LEU A 203 10.99 -10.40 -5.94
N THR A 204 10.04 -9.78 -6.60
CA THR A 204 9.50 -8.48 -6.17
C THR A 204 8.08 -8.70 -5.67
N ILE A 205 7.83 -8.42 -4.38
CA ILE A 205 6.50 -8.43 -3.77
C ILE A 205 6.04 -6.97 -3.66
N GLY A 206 5.30 -6.52 -4.64
CA GLY A 206 4.97 -5.10 -4.84
C GLY A 206 3.48 -4.83 -4.99
N THR A 207 3.16 -3.75 -5.68
CA THR A 207 1.78 -3.31 -5.96
C THR A 207 1.06 -4.15 -7.01
N GLU A 208 1.81 -4.86 -7.84
CA GLU A 208 1.30 -5.70 -8.93
C GLU A 208 1.31 -7.20 -8.58
N GLY A 209 1.49 -7.54 -7.31
CA GLY A 209 1.62 -8.93 -6.88
C GLY A 209 3.06 -9.36 -6.62
N VAL A 210 3.31 -10.66 -6.82
CA VAL A 210 4.62 -11.30 -6.75
C VAL A 210 5.15 -11.49 -8.17
N LEU A 211 6.34 -10.93 -8.43
CA LEU A 211 6.96 -10.91 -9.76
C LEU A 211 8.36 -11.50 -9.70
N ALA A 212 8.64 -12.45 -10.59
CA ALA A 212 9.99 -12.92 -10.86
C ALA A 212 10.66 -12.05 -11.91
N ARG A 213 11.90 -11.62 -11.66
CA ARG A 213 12.69 -10.83 -12.60
C ARG A 213 13.85 -11.65 -13.12
N TYR A 214 13.83 -11.97 -14.38
CA TYR A 214 14.96 -12.59 -15.07
C TYR A 214 15.88 -11.48 -15.59
N LYS A 215 17.10 -11.42 -15.05
CA LYS A 215 18.18 -10.62 -15.64
C LYS A 215 18.77 -11.44 -16.75
N ASP A 216 18.60 -11.03 -18.00
CA ASP A 216 19.44 -11.55 -19.08
C ASP A 216 20.90 -11.22 -18.77
N LYS A 217 21.77 -12.24 -18.84
CA LYS A 217 23.15 -12.19 -18.33
C LYS A 217 24.11 -11.29 -19.11
N GLU A 218 23.67 -10.54 -20.09
CA GLU A 218 24.52 -9.61 -20.82
C GLU A 218 24.52 -8.21 -20.19
N ARG A 219 25.50 -8.01 -19.33
CA ARG A 219 25.91 -6.69 -18.88
C ARG A 219 26.58 -5.95 -20.01
N VAL A 220 25.84 -5.18 -20.80
CA VAL A 220 26.41 -4.17 -21.68
C VAL A 220 26.15 -2.81 -21.04
N SER A 221 27.24 -2.22 -20.50
CA SER A 221 27.40 -0.86 -19.99
C SER A 221 26.26 -0.24 -19.13
N SER A 222 26.64 0.56 -18.16
CA SER A 222 25.82 1.17 -17.08
C SER A 222 24.67 2.08 -17.52
N LYS A 223 24.33 2.17 -18.80
CA LYS A 223 23.28 3.09 -19.32
C LYS A 223 22.17 2.44 -20.14
N VAL A 224 22.21 1.15 -20.44
CA VAL A 224 21.14 0.47 -21.20
C VAL A 224 20.60 -0.68 -20.36
N ARG A 225 19.47 -0.47 -19.67
CA ARG A 225 18.63 -1.55 -19.17
C ARG A 225 17.94 -2.20 -20.36
N LYS A 226 18.57 -3.19 -20.96
CA LYS A 226 17.92 -4.05 -21.95
C LYS A 226 17.16 -5.16 -21.21
N ASP A 227 15.91 -5.24 -21.55
CA ASP A 227 14.97 -6.36 -21.45
C ASP A 227 15.07 -7.26 -20.22
N VAL A 228 14.53 -6.76 -19.10
CA VAL A 228 14.22 -7.63 -17.97
C VAL A 228 12.89 -8.31 -18.25
N THR A 229 12.93 -9.59 -18.59
CA THR A 229 11.70 -10.39 -18.67
C THR A 229 11.11 -10.51 -17.26
N ILE A 230 9.89 -10.04 -17.08
CA ILE A 230 9.18 -10.10 -15.82
C ILE A 230 8.07 -11.13 -15.97
N LYS A 231 8.03 -12.12 -15.07
CA LYS A 231 6.96 -13.11 -15.00
C LYS A 231 6.11 -12.85 -13.75
N SER A 232 4.81 -12.82 -13.90
CA SER A 232 3.89 -12.82 -12.75
C SER A 232 3.93 -14.19 -12.10
N VAL A 233 4.19 -14.21 -10.79
CA VAL A 233 4.13 -15.42 -9.96
C VAL A 233 2.77 -15.48 -9.28
N SER A 234 2.32 -14.38 -8.68
CA SER A 234 1.00 -14.29 -8.04
C SER A 234 0.43 -12.89 -8.09
N THR A 235 -0.89 -12.81 -8.29
CA THR A 235 -1.71 -11.61 -8.03
C THR A 235 -2.79 -11.90 -6.97
N ASN A 236 -2.78 -13.10 -6.38
CA ASN A 236 -3.72 -13.54 -5.38
C ASN A 236 -3.14 -13.38 -3.98
N PHE A 237 -3.61 -12.38 -3.24
CA PHE A 237 -3.12 -12.09 -1.90
C PHE A 237 -3.39 -13.21 -0.89
N LYS A 238 -4.46 -13.98 -1.09
CA LYS A 238 -4.84 -15.09 -0.18
C LYS A 238 -3.97 -16.34 -0.36
N ASN A 239 -3.34 -16.52 -1.53
CA ASN A 239 -2.62 -17.74 -1.86
C ASN A 239 -1.17 -17.51 -2.30
N PHE A 240 -0.63 -16.31 -2.18
CA PHE A 240 0.64 -15.94 -2.81
C PHE A 240 1.84 -16.79 -2.33
N LEU A 241 1.83 -17.30 -1.10
CA LEU A 241 2.90 -18.19 -0.61
C LEU A 241 2.81 -19.57 -1.26
N MET A 242 1.58 -20.08 -1.50
CA MET A 242 1.36 -21.30 -2.29
C MET A 242 1.84 -21.10 -3.73
N ASP A 243 1.51 -19.96 -4.33
CA ASP A 243 1.94 -19.62 -5.70
C ASP A 243 3.46 -19.50 -5.81
N ILE A 244 4.14 -19.01 -4.74
CA ILE A 244 5.60 -19.02 -4.65
C ILE A 244 6.12 -20.47 -4.56
N ALA A 245 5.52 -21.33 -3.74
CA ALA A 245 5.91 -22.72 -3.64
C ALA A 245 5.76 -23.44 -4.99
N GLU A 246 4.62 -23.27 -5.66
CA GLU A 246 4.38 -23.81 -7.00
C GLU A 246 5.42 -23.32 -8.02
N TYR A 247 5.73 -22.03 -8.00
CA TYR A 247 6.74 -21.44 -8.87
C TYR A 247 8.14 -22.03 -8.63
N MET A 248 8.53 -22.22 -7.36
CA MET A 248 9.85 -22.72 -6.98
C MET A 248 10.01 -24.23 -7.22
N THR A 249 8.92 -25.00 -7.13
CA THR A 249 8.92 -26.46 -7.30
C THR A 249 8.59 -26.91 -8.72
N GLY A 250 8.11 -26.01 -9.56
CA GLY A 250 7.59 -26.35 -10.89
C GLY A 250 6.21 -27.02 -10.86
N GLY A 251 5.47 -26.86 -9.74
CA GLY A 251 4.12 -27.40 -9.56
C GLY A 251 4.04 -28.78 -8.91
N ASP A 252 5.19 -29.44 -8.66
CA ASP A 252 5.22 -30.74 -8.00
C ASP A 252 5.68 -30.59 -6.54
N PHE A 253 4.73 -30.50 -5.61
CA PHE A 253 5.00 -30.41 -4.17
C PHE A 253 3.80 -30.85 -3.33
N THR A 254 4.07 -31.24 -2.07
CA THR A 254 3.07 -31.41 -1.02
C THR A 254 3.25 -30.25 -0.03
N PRO A 255 2.23 -29.40 0.17
CA PRO A 255 2.36 -28.29 1.09
C PRO A 255 2.48 -28.76 2.55
N ASP A 256 3.39 -28.15 3.32
CA ASP A 256 3.44 -28.31 4.77
C ASP A 256 2.11 -27.85 5.41
N PRO A 257 1.65 -28.45 6.53
CA PRO A 257 0.42 -28.03 7.22
C PRO A 257 0.38 -26.53 7.59
N LEU A 258 1.52 -25.92 7.93
CA LEU A 258 1.57 -24.48 8.18
C LEU A 258 1.32 -23.67 6.91
N LEU A 259 1.83 -24.11 5.76
CA LEU A 259 1.58 -23.47 4.49
C LEU A 259 0.11 -23.62 4.08
N LEU A 260 -0.51 -24.78 4.32
CA LEU A 260 -1.93 -24.97 4.07
C LEU A 260 -2.83 -24.07 4.93
N GLN A 261 -2.43 -23.83 6.19
CA GLN A 261 -3.16 -22.93 7.08
C GLN A 261 -2.94 -21.45 6.75
N HIS A 262 -1.78 -21.10 6.23
CA HIS A 262 -1.34 -19.73 5.92
C HIS A 262 -0.83 -19.63 4.48
N PRO A 263 -1.64 -19.94 3.47
CA PRO A 263 -1.18 -19.97 2.07
C PRO A 263 -0.87 -18.57 1.51
N GLY A 264 -1.26 -17.56 2.24
CA GLY A 264 -1.08 -16.15 1.93
C GLY A 264 -1.55 -15.30 3.10
N MET A 265 -2.30 -14.25 2.80
CA MET A 265 -2.83 -13.34 3.79
C MET A 265 -4.33 -13.12 3.58
N ASP A 266 -5.10 -13.16 4.66
CA ASP A 266 -6.48 -12.66 4.61
C ASP A 266 -6.45 -11.12 4.59
N PRO A 267 -7.00 -10.47 3.54
CA PRO A 267 -7.06 -9.01 3.47
C PRO A 267 -7.76 -8.34 4.66
N GLU A 268 -8.61 -9.07 5.38
CA GLU A 268 -9.33 -8.55 6.54
C GLU A 268 -8.59 -8.79 7.87
N ASN A 269 -7.63 -9.74 7.88
CA ASN A 269 -6.91 -10.18 9.09
C ASN A 269 -5.39 -10.24 8.85
N VAL A 270 -4.82 -9.22 8.23
CA VAL A 270 -3.38 -9.13 8.02
C VAL A 270 -2.64 -9.09 9.36
N SER A 271 -1.74 -10.03 9.61
CA SER A 271 -0.87 -10.02 10.78
C SER A 271 0.56 -10.48 10.46
N VAL A 272 1.53 -9.93 11.19
CA VAL A 272 2.94 -10.31 11.05
C VAL A 272 3.15 -11.79 11.41
N SER A 273 2.45 -12.27 12.46
CA SER A 273 2.52 -13.67 12.88
C SER A 273 1.95 -14.62 11.83
N SER A 274 0.81 -14.30 11.21
CA SER A 274 0.22 -15.12 10.16
C SER A 274 1.15 -15.22 8.95
N LEU A 275 1.74 -14.09 8.53
CA LEU A 275 2.73 -14.08 7.45
C LEU A 275 3.99 -14.88 7.80
N ALA A 276 4.51 -14.74 9.03
CA ALA A 276 5.68 -15.49 9.47
C ALA A 276 5.41 -17.02 9.51
N LEU A 277 4.24 -17.45 9.99
CA LEU A 277 3.83 -18.85 9.97
C LEU A 277 3.73 -19.41 8.54
N GLY A 278 3.15 -18.63 7.63
CA GLY A 278 3.10 -19.03 6.22
C GLY A 278 4.49 -19.15 5.58
N ILE A 279 5.40 -18.21 5.88
CA ILE A 279 6.80 -18.27 5.41
C ILE A 279 7.51 -19.50 6.00
N ALA A 280 7.27 -19.85 7.27
CA ALA A 280 7.81 -21.06 7.87
C ALA A 280 7.28 -22.33 7.20
N GLY A 281 5.99 -22.38 6.89
CA GLY A 281 5.40 -23.48 6.11
C GLY A 281 5.95 -23.58 4.68
N LEU A 282 6.17 -22.42 4.01
CA LEU A 282 6.84 -22.38 2.71
C LEU A 282 8.27 -22.94 2.79
N ALA A 283 9.04 -22.57 3.81
CA ALA A 283 10.39 -23.06 4.01
C ALA A 283 10.43 -24.58 4.17
N LYS A 284 9.56 -25.17 5.01
CA LYS A 284 9.44 -26.64 5.17
C LYS A 284 9.04 -27.33 3.88
N THR A 285 8.03 -26.80 3.17
CA THR A 285 7.59 -27.33 1.88
C THR A 285 8.74 -27.43 0.88
N LEU A 286 9.59 -26.40 0.80
CA LEU A 286 10.73 -26.39 -0.10
C LEU A 286 11.89 -27.29 0.36
N GLU A 287 12.08 -27.45 1.68
CA GLU A 287 13.06 -28.39 2.26
C GLU A 287 12.68 -29.84 1.98
N GLU A 288 11.41 -30.22 2.13
CA GLU A 288 10.92 -31.56 1.80
C GLU A 288 11.14 -31.93 0.33
N ARG A 289 11.18 -30.93 -0.55
CA ARG A 289 11.57 -31.09 -1.96
C ARG A 289 13.07 -31.02 -2.22
N GLY A 290 13.89 -30.86 -1.20
CA GLY A 290 15.35 -30.76 -1.32
C GLY A 290 15.83 -29.50 -2.05
N ILE A 291 14.99 -28.45 -2.12
CA ILE A 291 15.34 -27.20 -2.83
C ILE A 291 16.24 -26.30 -1.99
N LEU A 292 16.00 -26.27 -0.67
CA LEU A 292 16.77 -25.42 0.27
C LEU A 292 16.71 -25.99 1.69
N SER A 293 17.50 -25.42 2.60
CA SER A 293 17.38 -25.67 4.05
C SER A 293 16.42 -24.65 4.65
N SER A 294 15.38 -25.11 5.36
CA SER A 294 14.37 -24.26 6.01
C SER A 294 15.03 -23.36 7.05
N SER A 295 15.93 -23.88 7.87
CA SER A 295 16.62 -23.11 8.90
C SER A 295 17.50 -21.99 8.31
N GLU A 296 18.22 -22.26 7.22
CA GLU A 296 19.02 -21.25 6.52
C GLU A 296 18.15 -20.18 5.89
N MET A 297 17.06 -20.57 5.23
CA MET A 297 16.10 -19.64 4.64
C MET A 297 15.52 -18.71 5.69
N LEU A 298 14.99 -19.25 6.78
CA LEU A 298 14.33 -18.49 7.84
C LEU A 298 15.31 -17.55 8.55
N SER A 299 16.57 -17.99 8.80
CA SER A 299 17.62 -17.12 9.35
C SER A 299 17.90 -15.92 8.45
N LYS A 300 18.11 -16.14 7.15
CA LYS A 300 18.39 -15.06 6.18
C LYS A 300 17.24 -14.09 6.02
N ILE A 301 16.00 -14.59 6.00
CA ILE A 301 14.80 -13.73 5.94
C ILE A 301 14.69 -12.90 7.22
N TYR A 302 14.96 -13.49 8.40
CA TYR A 302 14.93 -12.77 9.66
C TYR A 302 15.98 -11.67 9.72
N GLU A 303 17.23 -11.96 9.34
CA GLU A 303 18.32 -10.97 9.28
C GLU A 303 17.96 -9.78 8.37
N SER A 304 17.46 -10.07 7.15
CA SER A 304 17.01 -9.02 6.22
C SER A 304 15.84 -8.22 6.77
N PHE A 305 14.91 -8.86 7.46
CA PHE A 305 13.78 -8.21 8.10
C PHE A 305 14.24 -7.22 9.19
N ILE A 306 15.17 -7.62 10.07
CA ILE A 306 15.71 -6.74 11.14
C ILE A 306 16.39 -5.53 10.53
N VAL A 307 17.27 -5.72 9.56
CA VAL A 307 17.92 -4.60 8.85
C VAL A 307 16.90 -3.62 8.27
N GLY A 308 15.84 -4.14 7.65
CA GLY A 308 14.75 -3.30 7.12
C GLY A 308 14.01 -2.51 8.19
N LEU A 309 13.78 -3.09 9.38
CA LEU A 309 13.17 -2.38 10.51
C LEU A 309 14.05 -1.23 11.02
N GLU A 310 15.34 -1.47 11.18
CA GLU A 310 16.33 -0.48 11.63
C GLU A 310 16.47 0.68 10.63
N GLU A 311 16.56 0.38 9.33
CA GLU A 311 16.58 1.41 8.27
C GLU A 311 15.35 2.31 8.30
N ASN A 312 14.18 1.74 8.57
CA ASN A 312 12.93 2.52 8.64
C ASN A 312 12.90 3.46 9.84
N VAL A 313 13.43 3.05 10.99
CA VAL A 313 13.58 3.93 12.16
C VAL A 313 14.58 5.04 11.85
N GLY A 314 15.74 4.71 11.30
CA GLY A 314 16.76 5.69 10.92
C GLY A 314 16.22 6.77 9.97
N LYS A 315 15.46 6.37 8.93
CA LYS A 315 14.81 7.31 7.99
C LYS A 315 13.76 8.21 8.65
N LYS A 316 13.13 7.76 9.75
CA LYS A 316 12.13 8.56 10.47
C LYS A 316 12.76 9.50 11.50
N VAL A 317 13.85 9.09 12.12
CA VAL A 317 14.64 9.96 13.05
C VAL A 317 15.13 11.20 12.32
N THR A 318 15.50 11.09 11.04
CA THR A 318 15.88 12.26 10.22
C THR A 318 14.69 13.19 9.85
N LYS A 319 13.46 12.85 10.25
CA LYS A 319 12.22 13.58 9.92
C LYS A 319 11.56 14.25 11.15
N ASP A 320 12.33 14.68 12.13
CA ASP A 320 11.84 15.43 13.32
C ASP A 320 10.69 14.73 14.07
N ILE A 321 10.80 13.43 14.32
CA ILE A 321 9.89 12.72 15.22
C ILE A 321 10.25 13.03 16.67
N THR A 322 9.23 13.14 17.52
CA THR A 322 9.45 13.32 18.98
C THR A 322 10.07 12.06 19.60
N GLN A 323 10.78 12.22 20.74
CA GLN A 323 11.35 11.06 21.45
C GLN A 323 10.28 10.01 21.78
N SER A 324 9.09 10.43 22.22
CA SER A 324 7.96 9.53 22.50
C SER A 324 7.50 8.74 21.27
N GLN A 325 7.50 9.37 20.09
CA GLN A 325 7.18 8.68 18.84
C GLN A 325 8.27 7.68 18.46
N HIS A 326 9.54 8.04 18.65
CA HIS A 326 10.67 7.15 18.45
C HIS A 326 10.59 5.91 19.35
N ASP A 327 10.40 6.11 20.66
CA ASP A 327 10.30 5.01 21.63
C ASP A 327 9.14 4.06 21.32
N LYS A 328 8.01 4.62 20.91
CA LYS A 328 6.86 3.81 20.45
C LYS A 328 7.18 2.96 19.22
N LEU A 329 7.91 3.52 18.24
CA LEU A 329 8.33 2.76 17.04
C LEU A 329 9.31 1.65 17.41
N MET A 330 10.29 1.94 18.27
CA MET A 330 11.27 0.96 18.75
C MET A 330 10.58 -0.20 19.48
N LYS A 331 9.61 0.11 20.36
CA LYS A 331 8.83 -0.91 21.07
C LYS A 331 8.09 -1.82 20.10
N ILE A 332 7.37 -1.25 19.12
CA ILE A 332 6.65 -2.03 18.09
C ILE A 332 7.63 -2.94 17.34
N ASN A 333 8.79 -2.40 16.91
CA ASN A 333 9.79 -3.20 16.18
C ASN A 333 10.32 -4.35 17.03
N GLN A 334 10.62 -4.13 18.32
CA GLN A 334 11.09 -5.16 19.23
C GLN A 334 10.04 -6.27 19.44
N GLU A 335 8.78 -5.89 19.65
CA GLU A 335 7.68 -6.84 19.83
C GLU A 335 7.47 -7.68 18.58
N GLN A 336 7.44 -7.05 17.39
CA GLN A 336 7.20 -7.77 16.14
C GLN A 336 8.41 -8.61 15.71
N SER A 337 9.64 -8.14 15.93
CA SER A 337 10.83 -8.93 15.65
C SER A 337 10.93 -10.17 16.53
N LYS A 338 10.52 -10.05 17.81
CA LYS A 338 10.45 -11.20 18.71
C LYS A 338 9.43 -12.24 18.20
N ILE A 339 8.23 -11.82 17.80
CA ILE A 339 7.21 -12.72 17.26
C ILE A 339 7.75 -13.50 16.05
N VAL A 340 8.38 -12.81 15.10
CA VAL A 340 8.95 -13.45 13.90
C VAL A 340 10.07 -14.40 14.29
N LYS A 341 10.95 -14.00 15.20
CA LYS A 341 12.04 -14.85 15.70
C LYS A 341 11.51 -16.13 16.33
N ASP A 342 10.56 -16.00 17.26
CA ASP A 342 10.00 -17.13 18.02
C ASP A 342 9.35 -18.14 17.06
N ILE A 343 8.64 -17.66 16.02
CA ILE A 343 8.05 -18.52 14.99
C ILE A 343 9.15 -19.21 14.18
N PHE A 344 10.14 -18.48 13.70
CA PHE A 344 11.20 -19.04 12.83
C PHE A 344 12.17 -19.99 13.53
N THR A 345 12.33 -19.86 14.85
CA THR A 345 13.18 -20.75 15.65
C THR A 345 12.40 -21.93 16.24
N GLY A 346 11.07 -21.86 16.28
CA GLY A 346 10.20 -22.95 16.78
C GLY A 346 9.80 -23.98 15.71
N VAL A 347 10.23 -23.79 14.48
CA VAL A 347 9.94 -24.60 13.31
C VAL A 347 11.14 -25.45 12.94
#